data_53dd4e2c82e9091c4fbfa4f01dfb27dd
#
_entry.id   53dd4e2c82e9091c4fbfa4f01dfb27dd
#
_cell.length_a   1.000
_cell.length_b   1.000
_cell.length_c   1.000
_cell.angle_alpha   90.00
_cell.angle_beta   90.00
_cell.angle_gamma   90.00
#
_symmetry.space_group_name_H-M   'P 1'
#
loop_
_entity.id
_entity.type
_entity.pdbx_description
1 polymer ?
#
loop_
_entity_poly.entity_id
_entity_poly.type
_entity_poly.pdbx_seq_one_letter_code
_entity_poly.pdbx_strand_id
1 'polypeptide(L)'
;TGGIEAGLPPNEAGMSRNDHDYLHVFNWKKIAELGKDPKNVKVINGHRVVPIEVAVANDALFLIPEPKSPHGVDVSPDGKYLVIGGKLDTHASVYDFEKIKKLIDAKDYAGKDTFGIPILDMKKSLHGQVELGLGPLHTAFDSKDGVLYTSLYVDSQVVRWDYKKLKVLDRINVHYNIGHL
;
A
#
# COMPACT_ATOMS: atom_id res chain seq x y z
N THR A 1 3.26 -3.96 -5.20
CA THR A 1 3.34 -5.02 -6.21
C THR A 1 4.35 -6.04 -5.74
N GLY A 2 3.87 -7.22 -5.30
CA GLY A 2 4.73 -8.32 -4.90
C GLY A 2 5.74 -8.63 -5.98
N GLY A 3 7.02 -8.40 -5.68
CA GLY A 3 8.10 -8.68 -6.61
C GLY A 3 8.26 -10.17 -6.81
N ILE A 4 8.26 -10.62 -8.05
CA ILE A 4 8.73 -11.98 -8.36
C ILE A 4 10.24 -11.96 -8.19
N GLU A 5 10.76 -12.72 -7.23
CA GLU A 5 12.20 -12.93 -7.13
C GLU A 5 12.75 -13.59 -8.39
N ALA A 6 13.91 -13.14 -8.84
CA ALA A 6 14.57 -13.72 -9.99
C ALA A 6 14.78 -15.23 -9.81
N GLY A 7 14.32 -16.02 -10.77
CA GLY A 7 14.41 -17.47 -10.74
C GLY A 7 13.23 -18.22 -10.09
N LEU A 8 12.23 -17.51 -9.56
CA LEU A 8 11.00 -18.13 -9.11
C LEU A 8 9.96 -18.25 -10.25
N PRO A 9 9.10 -19.27 -10.22
CA PRO A 9 8.04 -19.39 -11.22
C PRO A 9 7.06 -18.22 -11.10
N PRO A 10 6.54 -17.66 -12.21
CA PRO A 10 5.58 -16.59 -12.22
C PRO A 10 4.16 -17.09 -11.90
N ASN A 11 4.00 -17.72 -10.76
CA ASN A 11 2.73 -18.22 -10.25
C ASN A 11 2.49 -17.68 -8.84
N GLU A 12 1.32 -17.96 -8.28
CA GLU A 12 0.93 -17.47 -6.95
C GLU A 12 1.92 -17.86 -5.86
N ALA A 13 2.45 -19.10 -5.90
CA ALA A 13 3.46 -19.55 -4.94
C ALA A 13 4.77 -18.76 -5.06
N GLY A 14 5.22 -18.43 -6.27
CA GLY A 14 6.40 -17.58 -6.48
C GLY A 14 6.16 -16.13 -6.07
N MET A 15 4.96 -15.59 -6.33
CA MET A 15 4.61 -14.22 -5.95
C MET A 15 4.46 -14.01 -4.45
N SER A 16 4.08 -15.05 -3.70
CA SER A 16 3.83 -14.98 -2.26
C SER A 16 4.99 -15.46 -1.40
N ARG A 17 6.09 -15.90 -2.01
CA ARG A 17 7.23 -16.45 -1.27
C ARG A 17 7.95 -15.40 -0.44
N ASN A 18 7.99 -14.18 -0.95
CA ASN A 18 8.61 -13.06 -0.26
C ASN A 18 7.55 -12.34 0.57
N ASP A 19 7.62 -12.48 1.89
CA ASP A 19 6.66 -11.88 2.82
C ASP A 19 6.96 -10.39 3.11
N HIS A 20 7.77 -9.74 2.28
CA HIS A 20 8.23 -8.37 2.46
C HIS A 20 7.69 -7.42 1.38
N ASP A 21 6.37 -7.37 1.25
CA ASP A 21 5.71 -6.34 0.46
C ASP A 21 5.53 -5.07 1.29
N TYR A 22 5.70 -3.92 0.65
CA TYR A 22 5.67 -2.63 1.34
C TYR A 22 4.83 -1.59 0.60
N LEU A 23 4.05 -0.84 1.38
CA LEU A 23 3.55 0.46 0.98
C LEU A 23 4.73 1.45 0.98
N HIS A 24 4.96 2.10 -0.15
CA HIS A 24 5.97 3.13 -0.29
C HIS A 24 5.34 4.51 -0.05
N VAL A 25 5.83 5.21 0.94
CA VAL A 25 5.38 6.56 1.28
C VAL A 25 6.42 7.58 0.82
N PHE A 26 6.06 8.36 -0.21
CA PHE A 26 6.93 9.39 -0.78
C PHE A 26 6.49 10.80 -0.37
N ASN A 27 7.41 11.59 0.16
CA ASN A 27 7.24 13.05 0.21
C ASN A 27 7.61 13.64 -1.17
N TRP A 28 6.68 13.56 -2.12
CA TRP A 28 6.92 13.96 -3.49
C TRP A 28 7.29 15.45 -3.64
N LYS A 29 6.76 16.34 -2.77
CA LYS A 29 7.11 17.77 -2.77
C LYS A 29 8.58 17.97 -2.41
N LYS A 30 9.04 17.25 -1.38
CA LYS A 30 10.45 17.28 -0.98
C LYS A 30 11.36 16.70 -2.05
N ILE A 31 10.95 15.59 -2.68
CA ILE A 31 11.69 14.99 -3.81
C ILE A 31 11.77 15.94 -4.99
N ALA A 32 10.68 16.62 -5.33
CA ALA A 32 10.67 17.60 -6.41
C ALA A 32 11.60 18.79 -6.12
N GLU A 33 11.67 19.23 -4.87
CA GLU A 33 12.59 20.29 -4.45
C GLU A 33 14.05 19.84 -4.53
N LEU A 34 14.37 18.64 -3.99
CA LEU A 34 15.69 18.02 -4.12
C LEU A 34 16.14 17.89 -5.58
N GLY A 35 15.21 17.56 -6.45
CA GLY A 35 15.48 17.43 -7.89
C GLY A 35 15.84 18.72 -8.61
N LYS A 36 15.69 19.89 -8.00
CA LYS A 36 16.16 21.17 -8.57
C LYS A 36 17.67 21.32 -8.53
N ASP A 37 18.32 20.77 -7.50
CA ASP A 37 19.78 20.77 -7.38
C ASP A 37 20.39 19.66 -8.25
N PRO A 38 21.26 19.99 -9.24
CA PRO A 38 21.93 19.00 -10.08
C PRO A 38 22.72 17.94 -9.29
N LYS A 39 23.20 18.25 -8.10
CA LYS A 39 23.93 17.32 -7.22
C LYS A 39 23.08 16.15 -6.73
N ASN A 40 21.78 16.34 -6.67
CA ASN A 40 20.82 15.37 -6.20
C ASN A 40 20.19 14.54 -7.35
N VAL A 41 20.68 14.72 -8.58
CA VAL A 41 20.03 14.17 -9.75
C VAL A 41 21.04 13.35 -10.58
N LYS A 42 20.62 12.17 -10.98
CA LYS A 42 21.26 11.39 -12.04
C LYS A 42 20.44 11.49 -13.33
N VAL A 43 21.10 11.56 -14.47
CA VAL A 43 20.41 11.48 -15.77
C VAL A 43 20.51 10.05 -16.27
N ILE A 44 19.36 9.40 -16.44
CA ILE A 44 19.27 8.02 -16.91
C ILE A 44 18.37 8.03 -18.16
N ASN A 45 18.92 7.66 -19.30
CA ASN A 45 18.20 7.65 -20.60
C ASN A 45 17.48 9.00 -20.90
N GLY A 46 18.13 10.11 -20.57
CA GLY A 46 17.57 11.46 -20.77
C GLY A 46 16.58 11.93 -19.70
N HIS A 47 16.20 11.08 -18.75
CA HIS A 47 15.31 11.44 -17.65
C HIS A 47 16.11 11.84 -16.41
N ARG A 48 15.64 12.89 -15.73
CA ARG A 48 16.19 13.33 -14.44
C ARG A 48 15.61 12.49 -13.33
N VAL A 49 16.45 11.81 -12.57
CA VAL A 49 16.06 10.90 -11.50
C VAL A 49 16.72 11.35 -10.21
N VAL A 50 15.94 11.51 -9.13
CA VAL A 50 16.47 11.64 -7.77
C VAL A 50 16.72 10.21 -7.25
N PRO A 51 17.98 9.83 -6.99
CA PRO A 51 18.30 8.48 -6.52
C PRO A 51 17.68 8.15 -5.17
N ILE A 52 17.44 6.87 -4.91
CA ILE A 52 16.86 6.40 -3.64
C ILE A 52 17.70 6.86 -2.45
N GLU A 53 19.00 6.75 -2.53
CA GLU A 53 19.93 7.16 -1.47
C GLU A 53 19.78 8.65 -1.12
N VAL A 54 19.47 9.50 -2.09
CA VAL A 54 19.21 10.92 -1.86
C VAL A 54 17.86 11.13 -1.17
N ALA A 55 16.83 10.42 -1.61
CA ALA A 55 15.49 10.49 -1.02
C ALA A 55 15.53 10.01 0.45
N VAL A 56 16.24 8.92 0.73
CA VAL A 56 16.40 8.37 2.09
C VAL A 56 17.18 9.32 2.99
N ALA A 57 18.31 9.83 2.52
CA ALA A 57 19.14 10.76 3.29
C ALA A 57 18.41 12.07 3.65
N ASN A 58 17.36 12.39 2.93
CA ASN A 58 16.53 13.57 3.14
C ASN A 58 15.15 13.28 3.74
N ASP A 59 14.93 12.14 4.37
CA ASP A 59 13.63 11.78 4.97
C ASP A 59 12.46 11.98 3.99
N ALA A 60 12.59 11.48 2.76
CA ALA A 60 11.59 11.65 1.71
C ALA A 60 10.98 10.34 1.20
N LEU A 61 11.42 9.20 1.75
CA LEU A 61 10.92 7.86 1.42
C LEU A 61 10.87 6.99 2.68
N PHE A 62 9.74 6.30 2.86
CA PHE A 62 9.48 5.39 3.96
C PHE A 62 8.75 4.15 3.46
N LEU A 63 8.85 3.05 4.21
CA LEU A 63 8.17 1.80 3.94
C LEU A 63 7.22 1.44 5.09
N ILE A 64 6.09 0.83 4.76
CA ILE A 64 5.20 0.21 5.73
C ILE A 64 4.93 -1.21 5.26
N PRO A 65 5.14 -2.25 6.10
CA PRO A 65 4.82 -3.63 5.71
C PRO A 65 3.34 -3.77 5.36
N GLU A 66 3.05 -4.59 4.38
CA GLU A 66 1.71 -4.86 3.87
C GLU A 66 1.35 -6.35 3.95
N PRO A 67 0.06 -6.69 3.81
CA PRO A 67 -0.38 -8.08 3.65
C PRO A 67 0.20 -8.73 2.38
N LYS A 68 0.09 -10.05 2.30
CA LYS A 68 0.62 -10.83 1.18
C LYS A 68 0.06 -10.39 -0.16
N SER A 69 0.95 -10.16 -1.12
CA SER A 69 0.62 -9.78 -2.49
C SER A 69 -0.34 -8.58 -2.56
N PRO A 70 0.03 -7.43 -1.97
CA PRO A 70 -0.82 -6.26 -1.96
C PRO A 70 -1.12 -5.79 -3.39
N HIS A 71 -2.34 -5.32 -3.59
CA HIS A 71 -2.78 -4.84 -4.89
C HIS A 71 -3.63 -3.58 -4.72
N GLY A 72 -3.16 -2.50 -5.31
CA GLY A 72 -3.78 -1.19 -5.19
C GLY A 72 -3.49 -0.50 -3.85
N VAL A 73 -3.55 0.82 -3.89
CA VAL A 73 -3.56 1.70 -2.72
C VAL A 73 -4.61 2.75 -3.03
N ASP A 74 -5.73 2.67 -2.34
CA ASP A 74 -6.87 3.54 -2.58
C ASP A 74 -7.00 4.55 -1.44
N VAL A 75 -7.02 5.83 -1.81
CA VAL A 75 -7.11 6.93 -0.84
C VAL A 75 -8.56 7.28 -0.60
N SER A 76 -8.97 7.38 0.67
CA SER A 76 -10.33 7.80 1.02
C SER A 76 -10.63 9.21 0.50
N PRO A 77 -11.91 9.53 0.17
CA PRO A 77 -12.28 10.84 -0.38
C PRO A 77 -11.87 12.03 0.47
N ASP A 78 -11.76 11.85 1.79
CA ASP A 78 -11.30 12.87 2.74
C ASP A 78 -9.76 12.93 2.89
N GLY A 79 -9.01 12.04 2.21
CA GLY A 79 -7.56 11.97 2.25
C GLY A 79 -6.96 11.45 3.57
N LYS A 80 -7.78 10.91 4.47
CA LYS A 80 -7.32 10.51 5.82
C LYS A 80 -6.89 9.07 5.92
N TYR A 81 -7.43 8.21 5.06
CA TYR A 81 -7.19 6.78 5.11
C TYR A 81 -6.66 6.25 3.78
N LEU A 82 -5.83 5.23 3.88
CA LEU A 82 -5.37 4.43 2.74
C LEU A 82 -5.93 3.02 2.92
N VAL A 83 -6.59 2.50 1.91
CA VAL A 83 -7.14 1.14 1.91
C VAL A 83 -6.33 0.26 0.99
N ILE A 84 -5.85 -0.86 1.48
CA ILE A 84 -4.99 -1.78 0.75
C ILE A 84 -5.53 -3.19 0.92
N GLY A 85 -5.76 -3.88 -0.18
CA GLY A 85 -6.09 -5.29 -0.22
C GLY A 85 -4.86 -6.15 -0.46
N GLY A 86 -4.81 -7.32 0.14
CA GLY A 86 -3.82 -8.35 -0.17
C GLY A 86 -4.44 -9.45 -1.04
N LYS A 87 -4.03 -9.58 -2.30
CA LYS A 87 -4.59 -10.58 -3.23
C LYS A 87 -4.51 -12.02 -2.69
N LEU A 88 -3.53 -12.32 -1.85
CA LEU A 88 -3.34 -13.63 -1.22
C LEU A 88 -3.55 -13.58 0.30
N ASP A 89 -4.26 -12.57 0.79
CA ASP A 89 -4.72 -12.41 2.16
C ASP A 89 -6.26 -12.41 2.20
N THR A 90 -6.84 -12.55 3.38
CA THR A 90 -8.28 -12.44 3.60
C THR A 90 -8.72 -11.07 4.11
N HIS A 91 -7.76 -10.19 4.42
CA HIS A 91 -8.02 -8.89 5.03
C HIS A 91 -7.75 -7.74 4.07
N ALA A 92 -8.57 -6.70 4.18
CA ALA A 92 -8.20 -5.36 3.77
C ALA A 92 -7.64 -4.59 4.97
N SER A 93 -6.53 -3.87 4.74
CA SER A 93 -5.87 -3.02 5.73
C SER A 93 -6.25 -1.56 5.50
N VAL A 94 -6.65 -0.87 6.57
CA VAL A 94 -6.96 0.56 6.56
C VAL A 94 -5.87 1.28 7.35
N TYR A 95 -5.04 2.05 6.66
CA TYR A 95 -4.00 2.85 7.28
C TYR A 95 -4.50 4.27 7.56
N ASP A 96 -4.09 4.83 8.69
CA ASP A 96 -4.41 6.20 9.09
C ASP A 96 -3.24 7.12 8.72
N PHE A 97 -3.49 8.06 7.80
CA PHE A 97 -2.45 8.95 7.28
C PHE A 97 -1.86 9.87 8.37
N GLU A 98 -2.65 10.31 9.36
CA GLU A 98 -2.16 11.11 10.47
C GLU A 98 -1.25 10.31 11.41
N LYS A 99 -1.54 9.01 11.62
CA LYS A 99 -0.64 8.13 12.37
C LYS A 99 0.68 7.94 11.64
N ILE A 100 0.63 7.67 10.32
CA ILE A 100 1.83 7.56 9.48
C ILE A 100 2.69 8.83 9.62
N LYS A 101 2.06 9.99 9.47
CA LYS A 101 2.75 11.28 9.57
C LYS A 101 3.40 11.49 10.94
N LYS A 102 2.69 11.17 12.02
CA LYS A 102 3.24 11.25 13.40
C LYS A 102 4.46 10.36 13.60
N LEU A 103 4.45 9.13 13.05
CA LEU A 103 5.61 8.23 13.13
C LEU A 103 6.81 8.80 12.37
N ILE A 104 6.58 9.37 11.20
CA ILE A 104 7.63 10.03 10.40
C ILE A 104 8.20 11.23 11.14
N ASP A 105 7.37 12.12 11.64
CA ASP A 105 7.78 13.35 12.35
C ASP A 105 8.54 13.02 13.64
N ALA A 106 8.13 11.95 14.34
CA ALA A 106 8.81 11.46 15.56
C ALA A 106 10.03 10.60 15.27
N LYS A 107 10.30 10.23 14.02
CA LYS A 107 11.33 9.25 13.62
C LYS A 107 11.20 7.91 14.36
N ASP A 108 9.95 7.50 14.64
CA ASP A 108 9.62 6.22 15.29
C ASP A 108 9.58 5.10 14.25
N TYR A 109 10.75 4.54 13.97
CA TYR A 109 10.94 3.52 12.96
C TYR A 109 11.09 2.13 13.60
N ALA A 110 10.47 1.12 12.99
CA ALA A 110 10.61 -0.28 13.39
C ALA A 110 11.94 -0.89 12.92
N GLY A 111 12.55 -0.31 11.88
CA GLY A 111 13.80 -0.78 11.32
C GLY A 111 14.18 -0.06 10.04
N LYS A 112 15.04 -0.70 9.25
CA LYS A 112 15.42 -0.24 7.90
C LYS A 112 15.53 -1.46 6.98
N ASP A 113 15.24 -1.26 5.71
CA ASP A 113 15.50 -2.27 4.68
C ASP A 113 16.98 -2.35 4.28
N THR A 114 17.27 -3.17 3.28
CA THR A 114 18.64 -3.36 2.75
C THR A 114 19.21 -2.12 2.06
N PHE A 115 18.37 -1.17 1.67
CA PHE A 115 18.76 0.12 1.06
C PHE A 115 18.83 1.25 2.09
N GLY A 116 18.61 0.94 3.37
CA GLY A 116 18.60 1.92 4.45
C GLY A 116 17.30 2.72 4.56
N ILE A 117 16.25 2.34 3.83
CA ILE A 117 14.95 3.01 3.87
C ILE A 117 14.27 2.73 5.22
N PRO A 118 13.84 3.75 5.97
CA PRO A 118 13.15 3.54 7.24
C PRO A 118 11.82 2.78 7.06
N ILE A 119 11.61 1.79 7.92
CA ILE A 119 10.38 0.99 7.97
C ILE A 119 9.55 1.46 9.16
N LEU A 120 8.31 1.88 8.91
CA LEU A 120 7.34 2.22 9.94
C LEU A 120 6.66 0.95 10.48
N ASP A 121 6.26 0.99 11.74
CA ASP A 121 5.50 -0.11 12.34
C ASP A 121 4.09 -0.16 11.72
N MET A 122 3.74 -1.33 11.15
CA MET A 122 2.43 -1.53 10.52
C MET A 122 1.28 -1.30 11.51
N LYS A 123 1.37 -1.89 12.72
CA LYS A 123 0.29 -1.82 13.72
C LYS A 123 0.06 -0.40 14.21
N LYS A 124 1.14 0.37 14.38
CA LYS A 124 1.06 1.78 14.76
C LYS A 124 0.48 2.66 13.64
N SER A 125 0.64 2.26 12.38
CA SER A 125 0.14 2.97 11.19
C SER A 125 -1.31 2.66 10.87
N LEU A 126 -1.86 1.52 11.34
CA LEU A 126 -3.21 1.08 11.03
C LEU A 126 -4.28 1.86 11.79
N HIS A 127 -5.39 2.17 11.09
CA HIS A 127 -6.69 2.34 11.69
C HIS A 127 -7.24 0.99 12.14
N GLY A 128 -7.17 -0.01 11.27
CA GLY A 128 -7.50 -1.40 11.55
C GLY A 128 -7.52 -2.27 10.30
N GLN A 129 -7.95 -3.51 10.46
CA GLN A 129 -8.11 -4.49 9.39
C GLN A 129 -9.50 -5.09 9.43
N VAL A 130 -10.01 -5.49 8.26
CA VAL A 130 -11.32 -6.14 8.11
C VAL A 130 -11.14 -7.41 7.31
N GLU A 131 -11.63 -8.52 7.85
CA GLU A 131 -11.71 -9.77 7.11
C GLU A 131 -12.84 -9.69 6.08
N LEU A 132 -12.48 -9.66 4.81
CA LEU A 132 -13.41 -9.56 3.70
C LEU A 132 -13.66 -10.90 3.01
N GLY A 133 -12.71 -11.81 3.03
CA GLY A 133 -12.62 -13.02 2.23
C GLY A 133 -11.39 -13.00 1.34
N LEU A 134 -11.12 -14.07 0.61
CA LEU A 134 -9.85 -14.26 -0.08
C LEU A 134 -9.76 -13.45 -1.37
N GLY A 135 -8.69 -12.69 -1.46
CA GLY A 135 -8.30 -11.98 -2.67
C GLY A 135 -8.81 -10.54 -2.78
N PRO A 136 -8.80 -9.72 -1.70
CA PRO A 136 -9.09 -8.29 -1.82
C PRO A 136 -8.17 -7.64 -2.84
N LEU A 137 -8.72 -7.03 -3.89
CA LEU A 137 -7.95 -6.54 -5.02
C LEU A 137 -8.14 -5.04 -5.24
N HIS A 138 -9.25 -4.63 -5.80
CA HIS A 138 -9.56 -3.23 -6.08
C HIS A 138 -10.68 -2.72 -5.20
N THR A 139 -10.58 -1.44 -4.87
CA THR A 139 -11.53 -0.75 -4.00
C THR A 139 -12.14 0.45 -4.72
N ALA A 140 -13.45 0.61 -4.62
CA ALA A 140 -14.17 1.79 -5.05
C ALA A 140 -14.92 2.42 -3.88
N PHE A 141 -14.63 3.70 -3.58
CA PHE A 141 -15.33 4.43 -2.52
C PHE A 141 -16.71 4.90 -2.97
N ASP A 142 -17.73 4.67 -2.14
CA ASP A 142 -18.97 5.40 -2.26
C ASP A 142 -18.72 6.86 -1.85
N SER A 143 -19.29 7.80 -2.59
CA SER A 143 -19.20 9.24 -2.26
C SER A 143 -19.88 9.59 -0.94
N LYS A 144 -20.64 8.66 -0.35
CA LYS A 144 -21.41 8.83 0.87
C LYS A 144 -20.83 7.98 2.02
N ASP A 145 -20.40 8.65 3.09
CA ASP A 145 -20.34 8.18 4.48
C ASP A 145 -19.45 6.96 4.83
N GLY A 146 -18.26 6.86 4.26
CA GLY A 146 -17.29 5.87 4.76
C GLY A 146 -17.54 4.45 4.28
N VAL A 147 -18.41 4.28 3.30
CA VAL A 147 -18.69 2.99 2.66
C VAL A 147 -17.83 2.84 1.40
N LEU A 148 -17.40 1.63 1.16
CA LEU A 148 -16.66 1.27 -0.05
C LEU A 148 -17.00 -0.16 -0.50
N TYR A 149 -16.60 -0.48 -1.71
CA TYR A 149 -16.74 -1.78 -2.34
C TYR A 149 -15.36 -2.33 -2.65
N THR A 150 -15.12 -3.61 -2.35
CA THR A 150 -13.86 -4.28 -2.67
C THR A 150 -14.16 -5.55 -3.45
N SER A 151 -13.47 -5.73 -4.58
CA SER A 151 -13.52 -6.98 -5.33
C SER A 151 -12.66 -8.04 -4.65
N LEU A 152 -13.20 -9.26 -4.52
CA LEU A 152 -12.48 -10.43 -4.05
C LEU A 152 -12.17 -11.33 -5.25
N TYR A 153 -10.95 -11.24 -5.74
CA TYR A 153 -10.52 -11.92 -6.95
C TYR A 153 -10.64 -13.45 -6.86
N VAL A 154 -10.26 -14.04 -5.74
CA VAL A 154 -10.28 -15.50 -5.55
C VAL A 154 -11.68 -15.97 -5.21
N ASP A 155 -12.37 -15.32 -4.28
CA ASP A 155 -13.74 -15.70 -3.86
C ASP A 155 -14.82 -15.32 -4.88
N SER A 156 -14.47 -14.55 -5.92
CA SER A 156 -15.41 -14.09 -6.95
C SER A 156 -16.62 -13.36 -6.36
N GLN A 157 -16.35 -12.44 -5.46
CA GLN A 157 -17.35 -11.64 -4.76
C GLN A 157 -17.03 -10.15 -4.87
N VAL A 158 -18.02 -9.31 -4.64
CA VAL A 158 -17.88 -7.90 -4.27
C VAL A 158 -18.41 -7.74 -2.85
N VAL A 159 -17.61 -7.14 -1.99
CA VAL A 159 -17.96 -6.87 -0.60
C VAL A 159 -18.16 -5.38 -0.40
N ARG A 160 -19.31 -5.00 0.16
CA ARG A 160 -19.62 -3.65 0.62
C ARG A 160 -19.32 -3.58 2.11
N TRP A 161 -18.53 -2.59 2.54
CA TRP A 161 -18.11 -2.46 3.93
C TRP A 161 -17.84 -1.00 4.34
N ASP A 162 -17.84 -0.75 5.65
CA ASP A 162 -17.57 0.56 6.24
C ASP A 162 -16.13 0.55 6.76
N TYR A 163 -15.24 1.33 6.13
CA TYR A 163 -13.83 1.38 6.48
C TYR A 163 -13.54 2.17 7.76
N LYS A 164 -14.45 3.06 8.16
CA LYS A 164 -14.32 3.80 9.42
C LYS A 164 -14.70 2.95 10.62
N LYS A 165 -15.76 2.14 10.47
CA LYS A 165 -16.25 1.22 11.51
C LYS A 165 -15.64 -0.17 11.44
N LEU A 166 -14.86 -0.45 10.40
CA LEU A 166 -14.23 -1.76 10.14
C LEU A 166 -15.27 -2.89 10.12
N LYS A 167 -16.35 -2.71 9.37
CA LYS A 167 -17.48 -3.63 9.37
C LYS A 167 -17.97 -3.97 7.98
N VAL A 168 -18.06 -5.26 7.69
CA VAL A 168 -18.75 -5.76 6.48
C VAL A 168 -20.24 -5.47 6.60
N LEU A 169 -20.82 -4.92 5.55
CA LEU A 169 -22.24 -4.57 5.47
C LEU A 169 -23.01 -5.55 4.62
N ASP A 170 -22.44 -5.95 3.46
CA ASP A 170 -23.07 -6.84 2.52
C ASP A 170 -22.04 -7.47 1.57
N ARG A 171 -22.43 -8.54 0.88
CA ARG A 171 -21.61 -9.17 -0.15
C ARG A 171 -22.48 -9.82 -1.23
N ILE A 172 -21.97 -9.83 -2.46
CA ILE A 172 -22.63 -10.43 -3.59
C ILE A 172 -21.66 -11.30 -4.37
N ASN A 173 -22.11 -12.48 -4.77
CA ASN A 173 -21.36 -13.33 -5.69
C ASN A 173 -21.43 -12.73 -7.10
N VAL A 174 -20.30 -12.76 -7.78
CA VAL A 174 -20.17 -12.30 -9.16
C VAL A 174 -19.52 -13.37 -10.02
N HIS A 175 -19.24 -13.06 -11.28
CA HIS A 175 -18.56 -14.01 -12.14
C HIS A 175 -17.09 -14.19 -11.75
N TYR A 176 -16.55 -15.32 -12.20
CA TYR A 176 -15.23 -15.83 -11.90
C TYR A 176 -14.11 -14.78 -12.03
N ASN A 177 -13.28 -14.70 -11.00
CA ASN A 177 -12.08 -13.85 -10.93
C ASN A 177 -12.31 -12.37 -11.24
N ILE A 178 -13.28 -11.75 -10.56
CA ILE A 178 -13.50 -10.31 -10.68
C ILE A 178 -12.22 -9.55 -10.29
N GLY A 179 -11.73 -8.70 -11.18
CA GLY A 179 -10.58 -7.81 -10.91
C GLY A 179 -11.02 -6.41 -10.51
N HIS A 180 -11.33 -5.59 -11.49
CA HIS A 180 -11.66 -4.18 -11.31
C HIS A 180 -13.14 -3.93 -10.99
N LEU A 181 -13.40 -2.84 -10.26
CA LEU A 181 -14.72 -2.27 -9.99
C LEU A 181 -14.90 -0.96 -10.76
#